data_51b77cf8dd5d35b8a2c0101c63db4089
#
_entry.id   51b77cf8dd5d35b8a2c0101c63db4089
#
_cell.length_a   1.000
_cell.length_b   1.000
_cell.length_c   1.000
_cell.angle_alpha   90.00
_cell.angle_beta   90.00
_cell.angle_gamma   90.00
#
_symmetry.space_group_name_H-M   'P 1'
#
loop_
_entity.id
_entity.type
_entity.pdbx_description
1 polymer ?
#
loop_
_entity_poly.entity_id
_entity_poly.type
_entity_poly.pdbx_seq_one_letter_code
_entity_poly.pdbx_strand_id
1 'polypeptide(L)'
;VFCCMVTPPNRQGFVNLGLTNFYSMETIKAGRASGKQRLTIGEVNDQMPVIFGDNWLHVSEFDFFVENSSPMPVFSRVQPGEAEKRIAGHVLELINNGDTFQMGIGAIPEAVVSGLSGKHDMGVLTEMFPIGLPDLISKGIVTNSRKPFHKGVTVATFCMGDKAMYDYVNENPVCEFYPASYTNNPAFIAQHPNMVAINMALMVDFSGQIGRASCRERV
;
A
#
# COMPACT_ATOMS: atom_id res chain seq x y z
N VAL A 1 23.19 0.76 -9.40
CA VAL A 1 23.12 0.18 -8.04
C VAL A 1 21.70 0.34 -7.54
N PHE A 2 21.13 -0.70 -6.98
CA PHE A 2 19.85 -0.66 -6.28
C PHE A 2 20.05 -1.09 -4.82
N CYS A 3 19.50 -0.33 -3.88
CA CYS A 3 19.55 -0.64 -2.46
C CYS A 3 18.15 -0.67 -1.91
N CYS A 4 17.82 -1.67 -1.11
CA CYS A 4 16.55 -1.73 -0.38
C CYS A 4 16.74 -2.38 1.00
N MET A 5 15.88 -1.99 1.93
CA MET A 5 15.81 -2.64 3.23
C MET A 5 15.01 -3.94 3.11
N VAL A 6 15.46 -4.97 3.81
CA VAL A 6 14.85 -6.30 3.84
C VAL A 6 14.88 -6.89 5.24
N THR A 7 14.04 -7.90 5.48
CA THR A 7 14.12 -8.67 6.72
C THR A 7 15.36 -9.56 6.74
N PRO A 8 15.78 -10.08 7.90
CA PRO A 8 16.70 -11.22 7.95
C PRO A 8 16.21 -12.39 7.08
N PRO A 9 17.13 -13.15 6.44
CA PRO A 9 16.72 -14.29 5.64
C PRO A 9 16.10 -15.39 6.52
N ASN A 10 15.03 -15.98 6.01
CA ASN A 10 14.44 -17.15 6.66
C ASN A 10 15.30 -18.42 6.43
N ARG A 11 14.86 -19.56 7.00
CA ARG A 11 15.60 -20.84 6.89
C ARG A 11 15.78 -21.36 5.45
N GLN A 12 14.94 -20.92 4.53
CA GLN A 12 15.00 -21.26 3.11
C GLN A 12 15.81 -20.27 2.27
N GLY A 13 16.41 -19.25 2.90
CA GLY A 13 17.19 -18.23 2.20
C GLY A 13 16.36 -17.13 1.54
N PHE A 14 15.13 -16.90 1.98
CA PHE A 14 14.31 -15.79 1.47
C PHE A 14 14.29 -14.62 2.46
N VAL A 15 14.47 -13.43 1.92
CA VAL A 15 14.25 -12.14 2.60
C VAL A 15 12.90 -11.56 2.18
N ASN A 16 12.27 -10.80 3.06
CA ASN A 16 11.00 -10.12 2.78
C ASN A 16 11.26 -8.63 2.56
N LEU A 17 10.63 -8.03 1.55
CA LEU A 17 10.73 -6.59 1.26
C LEU A 17 9.96 -5.72 2.28
N GLY A 18 9.24 -6.37 3.19
CA GLY A 18 8.55 -5.73 4.30
C GLY A 18 7.56 -4.66 3.86
N LEU A 19 7.77 -3.44 4.35
CA LEU A 19 6.84 -2.32 4.17
C LEU A 19 6.79 -1.77 2.73
N THR A 20 7.81 -2.04 1.87
CA THR A 20 8.04 -1.30 0.63
C THR A 20 8.27 -2.20 -0.57
N ASN A 21 7.34 -3.06 -0.91
CA ASN A 21 7.43 -3.82 -2.16
C ASN A 21 7.43 -2.86 -3.36
N PHE A 22 6.41 -2.07 -3.50
CA PHE A 22 6.18 -1.00 -4.47
C PHE A 22 6.86 -1.26 -5.83
N TYR A 23 8.02 -0.67 -6.10
CA TYR A 23 8.85 -0.94 -7.28
C TYR A 23 10.10 -1.79 -7.00
N SER A 24 10.34 -2.19 -5.74
CA SER A 24 11.59 -2.86 -5.37
C SER A 24 11.75 -4.21 -6.07
N MET A 25 10.72 -5.05 -6.00
CA MET A 25 10.69 -6.36 -6.65
C MET A 25 10.95 -6.25 -8.15
N GLU A 26 10.23 -5.37 -8.81
CA GLU A 26 10.30 -5.17 -10.25
C GLU A 26 11.64 -4.59 -10.68
N THR A 27 12.17 -3.62 -9.92
CA THR A 27 13.46 -3.01 -10.19
C THR A 27 14.59 -4.04 -10.12
N ILE A 28 14.57 -4.93 -9.12
CA ILE A 28 15.55 -5.99 -8.97
C ILE A 28 15.44 -6.97 -10.14
N LYS A 29 14.25 -7.52 -10.39
CA LYS A 29 14.03 -8.52 -11.43
C LYS A 29 14.33 -7.97 -12.84
N ALA A 30 13.80 -6.80 -13.18
CA ALA A 30 14.02 -6.17 -14.49
C ALA A 30 15.46 -5.67 -14.67
N GLY A 31 16.04 -5.12 -13.62
CA GLY A 31 17.43 -4.65 -13.63
C GLY A 31 18.42 -5.77 -13.92
N ARG A 32 18.26 -6.90 -13.27
CA ARG A 32 19.06 -8.12 -13.52
C ARG A 32 18.82 -8.69 -14.91
N ALA A 33 17.56 -8.87 -15.31
CA ALA A 33 17.21 -9.42 -16.62
C ALA A 33 17.75 -8.57 -17.78
N SER A 34 17.80 -7.25 -17.63
CA SER A 34 18.33 -6.33 -18.65
C SER A 34 19.86 -6.23 -18.67
N GLY A 35 20.55 -6.78 -17.67
CA GLY A 35 22.01 -6.63 -17.47
C GLY A 35 22.46 -5.19 -17.13
N LYS A 36 21.52 -4.26 -16.95
CA LYS A 36 21.82 -2.85 -16.64
C LYS A 36 22.09 -2.60 -15.16
N GLN A 37 21.50 -3.41 -14.28
CA GLN A 37 21.72 -3.32 -12.83
C GLN A 37 22.99 -4.11 -12.49
N ARG A 38 24.01 -3.38 -12.02
CA ARG A 38 25.31 -3.96 -11.69
C ARG A 38 25.40 -4.48 -10.26
N LEU A 39 24.65 -3.87 -9.34
CA LEU A 39 24.67 -4.23 -7.92
C LEU A 39 23.27 -4.11 -7.33
N THR A 40 22.89 -5.12 -6.55
CA THR A 40 21.74 -5.14 -5.65
C THR A 40 22.25 -5.30 -4.23
N ILE A 41 21.93 -4.37 -3.34
CA ILE A 41 22.36 -4.37 -1.94
C ILE A 41 21.14 -4.45 -1.07
N GLY A 42 21.10 -5.44 -0.18
CA GLY A 42 20.06 -5.59 0.85
C GLY A 42 20.55 -5.02 2.19
N GLU A 43 19.87 -4.03 2.74
CA GLU A 43 20.04 -3.62 4.13
C GLU A 43 19.16 -4.50 5.00
N VAL A 44 19.78 -5.42 5.76
CA VAL A 44 19.09 -6.36 6.61
C VAL A 44 18.72 -5.69 7.92
N ASN A 45 17.41 -5.55 8.16
CA ASN A 45 16.90 -4.95 9.39
C ASN A 45 15.90 -5.90 10.07
N ASP A 46 16.21 -6.34 11.28
CA ASP A 46 15.38 -7.23 12.09
C ASP A 46 14.13 -6.53 12.67
N GLN A 47 14.04 -5.19 12.56
CA GLN A 47 12.85 -4.42 12.92
C GLN A 47 11.84 -4.32 11.75
N MET A 48 12.22 -4.79 10.55
CA MET A 48 11.34 -4.77 9.37
C MET A 48 10.25 -5.85 9.52
N PRO A 49 8.95 -5.48 9.40
CA PRO A 49 7.88 -6.47 9.44
C PRO A 49 7.94 -7.44 8.26
N VAL A 50 7.58 -8.68 8.52
CA VAL A 50 7.33 -9.70 7.50
C VAL A 50 5.90 -9.57 6.99
N ILE A 51 5.71 -9.35 5.69
CA ILE A 51 4.38 -9.18 5.10
C ILE A 51 4.17 -10.20 3.99
N PHE A 52 3.01 -10.84 3.97
CA PHE A 52 2.65 -11.85 2.99
C PHE A 52 2.39 -11.25 1.59
N GLY A 53 2.13 -12.11 0.62
CA GLY A 53 1.95 -11.76 -0.79
C GLY A 53 3.20 -12.02 -1.64
N ASP A 54 3.31 -11.39 -2.80
CA ASP A 54 4.52 -11.44 -3.65
C ASP A 54 5.56 -10.43 -3.14
N ASN A 55 6.09 -10.71 -1.96
CA ASN A 55 6.95 -9.82 -1.18
C ASN A 55 8.28 -10.48 -0.77
N TRP A 56 8.61 -11.62 -1.38
CA TRP A 56 9.77 -12.44 -1.04
C TRP A 56 10.77 -12.49 -2.18
N LEU A 57 12.06 -12.38 -1.84
CA LEU A 57 13.19 -12.57 -2.75
C LEU A 57 14.18 -13.54 -2.13
N HIS A 58 14.73 -14.43 -2.95
CA HIS A 58 15.82 -15.30 -2.51
C HIS A 58 17.12 -14.49 -2.37
N VAL A 59 17.99 -14.86 -1.43
CA VAL A 59 19.26 -14.15 -1.20
C VAL A 59 20.16 -14.08 -2.43
N SER A 60 20.02 -15.01 -3.38
CA SER A 60 20.75 -14.99 -4.66
C SER A 60 20.40 -13.81 -5.58
N GLU A 61 19.33 -13.08 -5.29
CA GLU A 61 18.96 -11.85 -5.99
C GLU A 61 19.76 -10.62 -5.53
N PHE A 62 20.61 -10.78 -4.52
CA PHE A 62 21.43 -9.73 -3.94
C PHE A 62 22.91 -10.04 -4.12
N ASP A 63 23.70 -9.00 -4.36
CA ASP A 63 25.17 -9.12 -4.46
C ASP A 63 25.83 -8.91 -3.09
N PHE A 64 25.22 -8.07 -2.24
CA PHE A 64 25.72 -7.78 -0.90
C PHE A 64 24.59 -7.58 0.09
N PHE A 65 24.87 -7.90 1.35
CA PHE A 65 24.02 -7.57 2.48
C PHE A 65 24.80 -6.73 3.50
N VAL A 66 24.11 -5.75 4.09
CA VAL A 66 24.62 -4.91 5.19
C VAL A 66 23.63 -5.03 6.33
N GLU A 67 24.09 -5.43 7.50
CA GLU A 67 23.24 -5.52 8.69
C GLU A 67 23.12 -4.14 9.35
N ASN A 68 21.89 -3.73 9.60
CA ASN A 68 21.57 -2.48 10.29
C ASN A 68 20.24 -2.60 11.05
N SER A 69 20.31 -2.97 12.33
CA SER A 69 19.13 -2.98 13.19
C SER A 69 18.75 -1.56 13.60
N SER A 70 17.68 -1.04 13.03
CA SER A 70 17.20 0.32 13.30
C SER A 70 15.66 0.36 13.31
N PRO A 71 15.05 1.24 14.13
CA PRO A 71 13.60 1.41 14.12
C PRO A 71 13.08 1.83 12.75
N MET A 72 11.91 1.30 12.36
CA MET A 72 11.25 1.74 11.14
C MET A 72 10.84 3.22 11.25
N PRO A 73 10.94 3.99 10.15
CA PRO A 73 10.45 5.37 10.13
C PRO A 73 8.96 5.43 10.53
N VAL A 74 8.62 6.36 11.40
CA VAL A 74 7.25 6.54 11.88
C VAL A 74 6.65 7.79 11.24
N PHE A 75 5.44 7.63 10.69
CA PHE A 75 4.65 8.69 10.12
C PHE A 75 3.39 8.90 10.95
N SER A 76 3.17 10.11 11.38
CA SER A 76 1.97 10.44 12.15
C SER A 76 0.75 10.54 11.25
N ARG A 77 -0.38 10.08 11.77
CA ARG A 77 -1.68 10.25 11.12
C ARG A 77 -2.00 11.74 10.95
N VAL A 78 -2.35 12.13 9.73
CA VAL A 78 -2.83 13.49 9.46
C VAL A 78 -4.21 13.68 10.10
N GLN A 79 -4.39 14.73 10.88
CA GLN A 79 -5.68 15.06 11.47
C GLN A 79 -6.49 15.90 10.46
N PRO A 80 -7.64 15.42 9.96
CA PRO A 80 -8.46 16.18 9.04
C PRO A 80 -9.08 17.40 9.73
N GLY A 81 -9.02 18.54 9.06
CA GLY A 81 -9.74 19.75 9.46
C GLY A 81 -11.24 19.68 9.09
N GLU A 82 -11.97 20.76 9.37
CA GLU A 82 -13.42 20.81 9.09
C GLU A 82 -13.76 20.77 7.58
N ALA A 83 -12.89 21.35 6.73
CA ALA A 83 -13.09 21.32 5.28
C ALA A 83 -12.94 19.89 4.75
N GLU A 84 -11.90 19.17 5.16
CA GLU A 84 -11.65 17.78 4.76
C GLU A 84 -12.76 16.84 5.24
N LYS A 85 -13.28 17.04 6.44
CA LYS A 85 -14.41 16.26 6.97
C LYS A 85 -15.69 16.50 6.16
N ARG A 86 -15.96 17.75 5.76
CA ARG A 86 -17.11 18.06 4.91
C ARG A 86 -16.99 17.43 3.52
N ILE A 87 -15.80 17.49 2.90
CA ILE A 87 -15.53 16.84 1.63
C ILE A 87 -15.71 15.32 1.78
N ALA A 88 -15.15 14.73 2.84
CA ALA A 88 -15.30 13.31 3.11
C ALA A 88 -16.78 12.89 3.28
N GLY A 89 -17.60 13.73 3.88
CA GLY A 89 -19.05 13.50 3.99
C GLY A 89 -19.69 13.28 2.62
N HIS A 90 -19.42 14.17 1.65
CA HIS A 90 -19.95 14.02 0.29
C HIS A 90 -19.37 12.80 -0.45
N VAL A 91 -18.09 12.50 -0.25
CA VAL A 91 -17.47 11.30 -0.84
C VAL A 91 -18.12 10.02 -0.29
N LEU A 92 -18.41 9.96 1.01
CA LEU A 92 -19.04 8.82 1.67
C LEU A 92 -20.45 8.53 1.17
N GLU A 93 -21.18 9.52 0.68
CA GLU A 93 -22.50 9.35 0.04
C GLU A 93 -22.39 8.55 -1.27
N LEU A 94 -21.26 8.60 -1.95
CA LEU A 94 -21.00 7.89 -3.21
C LEU A 94 -20.47 6.46 -3.02
N ILE A 95 -20.05 6.11 -1.80
CA ILE A 95 -19.52 4.78 -1.49
C ILE A 95 -20.64 3.87 -1.02
N ASN A 96 -20.75 2.69 -1.61
CA ASN A 96 -21.75 1.70 -1.26
C ASN A 96 -21.16 0.55 -0.42
N ASN A 97 -22.03 -0.15 0.29
CA ASN A 97 -21.64 -1.37 1.00
C ASN A 97 -21.15 -2.44 0.01
N GLY A 98 -20.02 -3.05 0.31
CA GLY A 98 -19.40 -4.05 -0.55
C GLY A 98 -18.50 -3.49 -1.67
N ASP A 99 -18.38 -2.18 -1.81
CA ASP A 99 -17.42 -1.57 -2.73
C ASP A 99 -15.98 -1.93 -2.33
N THR A 100 -15.13 -2.05 -3.33
CA THR A 100 -13.68 -2.16 -3.14
C THR A 100 -13.05 -0.79 -3.34
N PHE A 101 -12.25 -0.35 -2.39
CA PHE A 101 -11.65 0.99 -2.46
C PHE A 101 -10.13 1.00 -2.56
N GLN A 102 -9.64 2.03 -3.21
CA GLN A 102 -8.26 2.50 -3.20
C GLN A 102 -8.22 3.87 -2.51
N MET A 103 -7.27 4.07 -1.61
CA MET A 103 -7.07 5.34 -0.92
C MET A 103 -5.73 5.95 -1.27
N GLY A 104 -5.76 7.24 -1.61
CA GLY A 104 -4.56 8.07 -1.73
C GLY A 104 -4.04 8.54 -0.38
N ILE A 105 -3.02 9.40 -0.42
CA ILE A 105 -2.36 9.97 0.75
C ILE A 105 -2.93 11.37 1.01
N GLY A 106 -3.16 11.73 2.28
CA GLY A 106 -3.53 13.07 2.67
C GLY A 106 -4.74 13.14 3.61
N ALA A 107 -5.11 14.36 4.02
CA ALA A 107 -6.14 14.60 5.02
C ALA A 107 -7.55 14.19 4.56
N ILE A 108 -7.86 14.34 3.25
CA ILE A 108 -9.17 13.94 2.71
C ILE A 108 -9.33 12.42 2.70
N PRO A 109 -8.39 11.61 2.14
CA PRO A 109 -8.45 10.15 2.27
C PRO A 109 -8.56 9.66 3.72
N GLU A 110 -7.80 10.24 4.64
CA GLU A 110 -7.87 9.90 6.07
C GLU A 110 -9.25 10.23 6.68
N ALA A 111 -9.87 11.34 6.28
CA ALA A 111 -11.22 11.69 6.71
C ALA A 111 -12.25 10.68 6.17
N VAL A 112 -12.11 10.24 4.91
CA VAL A 112 -13.00 9.24 4.32
C VAL A 112 -12.83 7.89 5.04
N VAL A 113 -11.60 7.40 5.26
CA VAL A 113 -11.33 6.16 6.01
C VAL A 113 -12.01 6.21 7.38
N SER A 114 -11.86 7.32 8.09
CA SER A 114 -12.49 7.51 9.41
C SER A 114 -14.03 7.50 9.36
N GLY A 115 -14.61 7.95 8.25
CA GLY A 115 -16.07 7.99 8.04
C GLY A 115 -16.71 6.70 7.57
N LEU A 116 -15.91 5.69 7.19
CA LEU A 116 -16.43 4.39 6.72
C LEU A 116 -17.12 3.55 7.81
N SER A 117 -17.13 4.00 9.06
CA SER A 117 -17.69 3.24 10.19
C SER A 117 -19.16 2.82 10.06
N GLY A 118 -19.92 3.51 9.20
CA GLY A 118 -21.31 3.16 8.89
C GLY A 118 -21.49 2.21 7.70
N LYS A 119 -20.41 1.76 7.06
CA LYS A 119 -20.42 0.83 5.94
C LYS A 119 -20.14 -0.60 6.40
N HIS A 120 -20.35 -1.58 5.52
CA HIS A 120 -20.06 -2.99 5.78
C HIS A 120 -19.63 -3.72 4.52
N ASP A 121 -18.97 -4.87 4.68
CA ASP A 121 -18.47 -5.74 3.61
C ASP A 121 -17.51 -5.07 2.63
N MET A 122 -16.83 -4.01 3.07
CA MET A 122 -15.91 -3.27 2.23
C MET A 122 -14.70 -4.13 1.81
N GLY A 123 -14.23 -3.90 0.58
CA GLY A 123 -13.01 -4.49 0.05
C GLY A 123 -11.88 -3.47 -0.07
N VAL A 124 -10.63 -3.94 -0.09
CA VAL A 124 -9.46 -3.09 -0.29
C VAL A 124 -8.54 -3.67 -1.35
N LEU A 125 -8.25 -2.85 -2.35
CA LEU A 125 -7.16 -3.00 -3.32
C LEU A 125 -6.56 -1.61 -3.49
N THR A 126 -5.39 -1.37 -2.92
CA THR A 126 -4.84 -0.02 -2.81
C THR A 126 -3.32 -0.02 -3.04
N GLU A 127 -2.76 1.11 -3.43
CA GLU A 127 -1.32 1.29 -3.47
C GLU A 127 -0.77 1.38 -2.05
N MET A 128 -1.21 2.37 -1.28
CA MET A 128 -0.80 2.54 0.10
C MET A 128 -1.83 1.93 1.06
N PHE A 129 -1.35 1.17 2.04
CA PHE A 129 -2.17 0.67 3.16
C PHE A 129 -2.45 1.82 4.14
N PRO A 130 -3.71 2.28 4.31
CA PRO A 130 -4.03 3.43 5.17
C PRO A 130 -3.85 3.12 6.66
N ILE A 131 -3.41 4.11 7.44
CA ILE A 131 -3.19 3.95 8.89
C ILE A 131 -4.49 3.56 9.63
N GLY A 132 -5.65 4.06 9.22
CA GLY A 132 -6.94 3.73 9.83
C GLY A 132 -7.52 2.36 9.46
N LEU A 133 -6.88 1.62 8.55
CA LEU A 133 -7.42 0.36 8.02
C LEU A 133 -7.45 -0.79 9.03
N PRO A 134 -6.44 -0.99 9.91
CA PRO A 134 -6.52 -2.01 10.96
C PRO A 134 -7.78 -1.91 11.81
N ASP A 135 -8.21 -0.70 12.13
CA ASP A 135 -9.40 -0.44 12.93
C ASP A 135 -10.70 -0.83 12.18
N LEU A 136 -10.77 -0.56 10.87
CA LEU A 136 -11.90 -0.96 10.03
C LEU A 136 -11.98 -2.49 9.84
N ILE A 137 -10.84 -3.16 9.74
CA ILE A 137 -10.79 -4.63 9.63
C ILE A 137 -11.23 -5.27 10.96
N SER A 138 -10.70 -4.79 12.08
CA SER A 138 -11.04 -5.33 13.42
C SER A 138 -12.50 -5.13 13.78
N LYS A 139 -13.14 -4.07 13.27
CA LYS A 139 -14.58 -3.81 13.44
C LYS A 139 -15.46 -4.59 12.44
N GLY A 140 -14.88 -5.37 11.53
CA GLY A 140 -15.61 -6.12 10.52
C GLY A 140 -16.24 -5.25 9.42
N ILE A 141 -15.83 -3.99 9.30
CA ILE A 141 -16.27 -3.09 8.22
C ILE A 141 -15.60 -3.48 6.91
N VAL A 142 -14.29 -3.75 6.95
CA VAL A 142 -13.52 -4.28 5.84
C VAL A 142 -13.39 -5.79 6.02
N THR A 143 -14.14 -6.54 5.23
CA THR A 143 -14.14 -8.00 5.22
C THR A 143 -13.43 -8.59 4.00
N ASN A 144 -13.28 -7.80 2.93
CA ASN A 144 -12.80 -8.25 1.62
C ASN A 144 -13.61 -9.42 1.00
N SER A 145 -14.79 -9.75 1.57
CA SER A 145 -15.57 -10.94 1.21
C SER A 145 -16.17 -10.88 -0.19
N ARG A 146 -16.47 -9.67 -0.67
CA ARG A 146 -17.10 -9.43 -1.98
C ARG A 146 -16.13 -9.20 -3.13
N LYS A 147 -14.83 -9.13 -2.83
CA LYS A 147 -13.81 -9.00 -3.89
C LYS A 147 -13.84 -10.21 -4.83
N PRO A 148 -13.61 -10.02 -6.14
CA PRO A 148 -13.49 -11.15 -7.09
C PRO A 148 -12.22 -11.97 -6.84
N PHE A 149 -11.14 -11.31 -6.41
CA PHE A 149 -9.82 -11.88 -6.11
C PHE A 149 -9.40 -11.54 -4.69
N HIS A 150 -8.52 -12.33 -4.10
CA HIS A 150 -8.01 -12.14 -2.73
C HIS A 150 -9.15 -11.93 -1.72
N LYS A 151 -10.15 -12.81 -1.75
CA LYS A 151 -11.27 -12.76 -0.79
C LYS A 151 -10.76 -12.92 0.63
N GLY A 152 -11.24 -12.07 1.53
CA GLY A 152 -10.82 -12.06 2.92
C GLY A 152 -9.47 -11.38 3.17
N VAL A 153 -8.77 -10.92 2.13
CA VAL A 153 -7.42 -10.37 2.21
C VAL A 153 -7.38 -8.93 1.71
N THR A 154 -6.73 -8.06 2.46
CA THR A 154 -6.41 -6.69 2.06
C THR A 154 -5.15 -6.70 1.21
N VAL A 155 -5.21 -6.12 0.02
CA VAL A 155 -4.10 -6.05 -0.92
C VAL A 155 -3.58 -4.62 -1.03
N ALA A 156 -2.27 -4.44 -0.82
CA ALA A 156 -1.57 -3.17 -0.98
C ALA A 156 -0.19 -3.36 -1.62
N THR A 157 0.56 -2.28 -1.88
CA THR A 157 1.95 -2.36 -2.33
C THR A 157 2.93 -1.98 -1.22
N PHE A 158 2.54 -1.05 -0.36
CA PHE A 158 3.38 -0.57 0.72
C PHE A 158 2.52 0.01 1.85
N CYS A 159 3.14 0.26 2.99
CA CYS A 159 2.55 1.07 4.06
C CYS A 159 3.58 2.03 4.66
N MET A 160 3.06 3.17 5.12
CA MET A 160 3.79 4.16 5.91
C MET A 160 2.88 4.59 7.07
N GLY A 161 3.32 4.37 8.29
CA GLY A 161 2.49 4.68 9.44
C GLY A 161 3.26 4.64 10.74
N ASP A 162 2.58 4.27 11.79
CA ASP A 162 3.14 4.14 13.13
C ASP A 162 3.49 2.68 13.47
N LYS A 163 4.12 2.51 14.63
CA LYS A 163 4.48 1.19 15.12
C LYS A 163 3.28 0.26 15.25
N ALA A 164 2.12 0.76 15.67
CA ALA A 164 0.93 -0.06 15.85
C ALA A 164 0.45 -0.67 14.51
N MET A 165 0.53 0.12 13.41
CA MET A 165 0.23 -0.38 12.08
C MET A 165 1.28 -1.41 11.62
N TYR A 166 2.55 -1.18 11.88
CA TYR A 166 3.63 -2.12 11.51
C TYR A 166 3.49 -3.45 12.27
N ASP A 167 3.19 -3.40 13.55
CA ASP A 167 2.90 -4.57 14.37
C ASP A 167 1.64 -5.33 13.85
N TYR A 168 0.64 -4.59 13.35
CA TYR A 168 -0.58 -5.18 12.81
C TYR A 168 -0.34 -5.94 11.50
N VAL A 169 0.45 -5.39 10.58
CA VAL A 169 0.71 -6.03 9.28
C VAL A 169 1.76 -7.13 9.35
N ASN A 170 2.55 -7.18 10.43
CA ASN A 170 3.60 -8.19 10.61
C ASN A 170 3.00 -9.59 10.74
N GLU A 171 3.38 -10.49 9.84
CA GLU A 171 2.93 -11.89 9.79
C GLU A 171 1.40 -12.05 9.84
N ASN A 172 0.66 -11.05 9.34
CA ASN A 172 -0.79 -11.05 9.35
C ASN A 172 -1.35 -11.59 8.04
N PRO A 173 -2.02 -12.77 8.03
CA PRO A 173 -2.50 -13.41 6.81
C PRO A 173 -3.67 -12.66 6.13
N VAL A 174 -4.27 -11.67 6.78
CA VAL A 174 -5.30 -10.81 6.12
C VAL A 174 -4.70 -9.61 5.39
N CYS A 175 -3.37 -9.48 5.38
CA CYS A 175 -2.62 -8.42 4.71
C CYS A 175 -1.61 -9.01 3.73
N GLU A 176 -1.72 -8.68 2.47
CA GLU A 176 -0.77 -9.11 1.44
C GLU A 176 -0.28 -7.90 0.64
N PHE A 177 1.05 -7.86 0.40
CA PHE A 177 1.64 -6.82 -0.43
C PHE A 177 2.16 -7.41 -1.74
N TYR A 178 1.90 -6.67 -2.80
CA TYR A 178 2.24 -7.01 -4.17
C TYR A 178 2.96 -5.85 -4.86
N PRO A 179 3.76 -6.12 -5.91
CA PRO A 179 4.38 -5.07 -6.72
C PRO A 179 3.34 -4.13 -7.33
N ALA A 180 3.75 -2.89 -7.61
CA ALA A 180 2.87 -1.89 -8.23
C ALA A 180 2.34 -2.34 -9.60
N SER A 181 3.11 -3.12 -10.37
CA SER A 181 2.65 -3.71 -11.64
C SER A 181 1.44 -4.64 -11.48
N TYR A 182 1.22 -5.17 -10.30
CA TYR A 182 0.03 -5.96 -9.96
C TYR A 182 -1.12 -5.08 -9.46
N THR A 183 -0.91 -4.34 -8.37
CA THR A 183 -1.99 -3.57 -7.71
C THR A 183 -2.47 -2.38 -8.54
N ASN A 184 -1.55 -1.73 -9.29
CA ASN A 184 -1.84 -0.56 -10.11
C ASN A 184 -2.09 -0.93 -11.58
N ASN A 185 -2.19 -2.23 -11.89
CA ASN A 185 -2.47 -2.70 -13.25
C ASN A 185 -3.91 -2.36 -13.65
N PRO A 186 -4.15 -1.54 -14.69
CA PRO A 186 -5.49 -1.17 -15.11
C PRO A 186 -6.36 -2.38 -15.49
N ALA A 187 -5.76 -3.41 -16.12
CA ALA A 187 -6.48 -4.62 -16.49
C ALA A 187 -6.90 -5.46 -15.26
N PHE A 188 -6.11 -5.43 -14.19
CA PHE A 188 -6.47 -6.09 -12.93
C PHE A 188 -7.52 -5.28 -12.15
N ILE A 189 -7.35 -3.96 -12.07
CA ILE A 189 -8.29 -3.04 -11.42
C ILE A 189 -9.68 -3.14 -12.08
N ALA A 190 -9.74 -3.16 -13.42
CA ALA A 190 -10.99 -3.25 -14.18
C ALA A 190 -11.79 -4.53 -13.92
N GLN A 191 -11.19 -5.57 -13.34
CA GLN A 191 -11.88 -6.80 -12.97
C GLN A 191 -12.61 -6.70 -11.62
N HIS A 192 -12.48 -5.58 -10.90
CA HIS A 192 -13.20 -5.31 -9.66
C HIS A 192 -14.44 -4.46 -9.97
N PRO A 193 -15.66 -5.04 -9.96
CA PRO A 193 -16.85 -4.40 -10.53
C PRO A 193 -17.27 -3.12 -9.79
N ASN A 194 -16.94 -2.99 -8.52
CA ASN A 194 -17.31 -1.83 -7.69
C ASN A 194 -16.05 -1.17 -7.12
N MET A 195 -15.10 -0.83 -7.99
CA MET A 195 -13.86 -0.19 -7.58
C MET A 195 -14.05 1.32 -7.41
N VAL A 196 -13.75 1.85 -6.24
CA VAL A 196 -13.80 3.27 -5.91
C VAL A 196 -12.40 3.78 -5.62
N ALA A 197 -11.90 4.71 -6.44
CA ALA A 197 -10.58 5.32 -6.26
C ALA A 197 -10.72 6.72 -5.67
N ILE A 198 -10.11 6.95 -4.51
CA ILE A 198 -10.19 8.21 -3.76
C ILE A 198 -8.80 8.82 -3.65
N ASN A 199 -8.60 9.94 -4.37
CA ASN A 199 -7.33 10.63 -4.41
C ASN A 199 -7.54 12.13 -4.26
N MET A 200 -6.54 12.83 -3.71
CA MET A 200 -6.58 14.27 -3.55
C MET A 200 -6.08 14.97 -4.82
N ALA A 201 -6.84 15.97 -5.29
CA ALA A 201 -6.42 16.88 -6.35
C ALA A 201 -5.80 18.14 -5.74
N LEU A 202 -4.71 18.64 -6.32
CA LEU A 202 -4.13 19.95 -5.97
C LEU A 202 -4.76 21.06 -6.82
N MET A 203 -5.07 20.78 -8.07
CA MET A 203 -5.66 21.72 -9.02
C MET A 203 -6.63 21.00 -9.95
N VAL A 204 -7.66 21.70 -10.36
CA VAL A 204 -8.58 21.28 -11.43
C VAL A 204 -8.77 22.50 -12.35
N ASP A 205 -8.56 22.34 -13.64
CA ASP A 205 -8.81 23.41 -14.61
C ASP A 205 -10.25 23.39 -15.14
N PHE A 206 -10.63 24.40 -15.91
CA PHE A 206 -11.99 24.50 -16.48
C PHE A 206 -12.31 23.43 -17.52
N SER A 207 -11.32 22.71 -18.04
CA SER A 207 -11.53 21.57 -18.93
C SER A 207 -11.67 20.23 -18.20
N GLY A 208 -11.59 20.24 -16.87
CA GLY A 208 -11.66 19.04 -16.03
C GLY A 208 -10.33 18.29 -15.91
N GLN A 209 -9.22 18.88 -16.33
CA GLN A 209 -7.90 18.28 -16.10
C GLN A 209 -7.54 18.39 -14.63
N ILE A 210 -7.05 17.28 -14.06
CA ILE A 210 -6.73 17.17 -12.64
C ILE A 210 -5.22 17.08 -12.48
N GLY A 211 -4.63 18.03 -11.75
CA GLY A 211 -3.25 17.99 -11.28
C GLY A 211 -3.16 17.38 -9.89
N ARG A 212 -2.36 16.32 -9.74
CA ARG A 212 -2.01 15.72 -8.45
C ARG A 212 -0.57 16.06 -8.09
N ALA A 213 -0.19 15.81 -6.83
CA ALA A 213 1.18 15.98 -6.37
C ALA A 213 2.21 15.17 -7.19
N SER A 214 1.81 14.06 -7.76
CA SER A 214 2.62 13.22 -8.64
C SER A 214 2.67 13.70 -10.10
N CYS A 215 1.83 14.67 -10.50
CA CYS A 215 1.78 15.21 -11.85
C CYS A 215 2.61 16.49 -11.96
N ARG A 216 3.90 16.42 -11.66
CA ARG A 216 4.81 17.60 -11.67
C ARG A 216 5.12 18.17 -13.06
N GLU A 217 4.68 17.57 -14.13
CA GLU A 217 5.18 17.88 -15.48
C GLU A 217 4.16 18.44 -16.48
N ARG A 218 3.09 19.06 -16.02
CA ARG A 218 2.21 19.78 -16.96
C ARG A 218 1.73 21.10 -16.36
N VAL A 219 2.61 22.05 -16.37
CA VAL A 219 2.31 23.48 -16.46
C VAL A 219 2.97 23.99 -17.71
#